data_5605d3cde3a1883e91f9511acf10f92f
#
_entry.id   5605d3cde3a1883e91f9511acf10f92f
#
_cell.length_a   1.000
_cell.length_b   1.000
_cell.length_c   1.000
_cell.angle_alpha   90.00
_cell.angle_beta   90.00
_cell.angle_gamma   90.00
#
_symmetry.space_group_name_H-M   'P 1'
#
loop_
_entity.id
_entity.type
_entity.pdbx_description
1 polymer ?
#
loop_
_entity_poly.entity_id
_entity_poly.type
_entity_poly.pdbx_seq_one_letter_code
_entity_poly.pdbx_strand_id
1 'polypeptide(L)'
;MRKFNIQLFETDVDIIDRTGAESLIPEDRAREIIQGAVEQSAVLSMGRRLADMTTTQTQLPVLDALPIAYFVNGDAGQKKTTRQAWDKKVIYAEEIAVIVPIPEAVLEDADYDIWAEVRPRIQEAFGKVIDEAVLFGAGKPAHWREGLVPSAKAAGAFKALGADLYNDLLAEGGTIAKVEESGYFVTGHVSDISMRAKLRGLKNNSGNPLFLNSMQQAGNYSLDGSPINFPRNGSFDKTQALMISGDFGQLVYSIRKDITFKLFTEGVVQNTDGTIAYNLMQNDMVALRAVMRLGWEIPNPVNGLAKDKAKRFPFAVLTPAG
;
A
#
# COMPACT_ATOMS: atom_id res chain seq x y z
N MET A 1 -11.38 7.53 -43.23
CA MET A 1 -11.27 6.88 -41.90
C MET A 1 -10.09 7.49 -41.16
N ARG A 2 -10.34 8.32 -40.18
CA ARG A 2 -9.27 8.86 -39.29
C ARG A 2 -9.13 7.93 -38.09
N LYS A 3 -7.95 7.37 -37.93
CA LYS A 3 -7.61 6.60 -36.72
C LYS A 3 -7.30 7.59 -35.59
N PHE A 4 -8.05 7.50 -34.50
CA PHE A 4 -7.73 8.22 -33.28
C PHE A 4 -6.89 7.32 -32.38
N ASN A 5 -5.74 7.84 -31.93
CA ASN A 5 -4.89 7.20 -30.93
C ASN A 5 -5.31 7.70 -29.56
N ILE A 6 -5.74 6.80 -28.69
CA ILE A 6 -5.92 7.08 -27.26
C ILE A 6 -4.55 6.85 -26.62
N GLN A 7 -3.83 7.92 -26.29
CA GLN A 7 -2.66 7.86 -25.42
C GLN A 7 -3.10 8.18 -23.98
N LEU A 8 -3.09 7.16 -23.15
CA LEU A 8 -3.22 7.29 -21.70
C LEU A 8 -1.84 7.62 -21.11
N PHE A 9 -1.76 8.73 -20.41
CA PHE A 9 -0.63 9.19 -19.57
C PHE A 9 0.58 9.81 -20.31
N GLU A 10 0.41 11.09 -20.63
CA GLU A 10 1.50 12.06 -20.50
C GLU A 10 0.89 13.49 -20.40
N THR A 11 1.05 14.13 -19.26
CA THR A 11 1.03 15.56 -18.92
C THR A 11 -0.12 16.50 -19.35
N ASP A 12 -1.13 16.02 -20.09
CA ASP A 12 -2.31 16.80 -20.42
C ASP A 12 -3.59 16.12 -19.90
N VAL A 13 -4.61 16.92 -19.60
CA VAL A 13 -5.91 16.42 -19.13
C VAL A 13 -6.63 15.77 -20.32
N ASP A 14 -6.62 14.42 -20.36
CA ASP A 14 -7.29 13.65 -21.41
C ASP A 14 -8.80 13.56 -21.19
N ILE A 15 -9.55 13.66 -22.27
CA ILE A 15 -11.02 13.55 -22.32
C ILE A 15 -11.41 12.14 -22.72
N ILE A 16 -12.45 11.61 -22.10
CA ILE A 16 -13.15 10.44 -22.64
C ILE A 16 -14.04 10.92 -23.79
N ASP A 17 -13.63 10.63 -25.03
CA ASP A 17 -14.32 11.02 -26.26
C ASP A 17 -15.44 10.02 -26.63
N ARG A 18 -16.35 10.46 -27.54
CA ARG A 18 -17.56 9.76 -28.05
C ARG A 18 -17.36 8.33 -28.55
N THR A 19 -16.14 7.88 -28.82
CA THR A 19 -15.84 6.56 -29.37
C THR A 19 -15.61 5.45 -28.33
N GLY A 20 -15.67 5.75 -27.05
CA GLY A 20 -15.32 4.80 -25.97
C GLY A 20 -16.34 4.66 -24.84
N ALA A 21 -17.47 5.34 -24.92
CA ALA A 21 -18.35 5.39 -23.76
C ALA A 21 -19.83 5.38 -24.10
N GLU A 22 -20.53 4.36 -23.66
CA GLU A 22 -21.99 4.18 -23.76
C GLU A 22 -22.57 3.74 -22.40
N SER A 23 -23.40 4.61 -21.70
CA SER A 23 -24.50 4.42 -20.73
C SER A 23 -24.49 4.68 -19.20
N LEU A 24 -25.46 5.24 -18.66
CA LEU A 24 -26.45 5.33 -17.55
C LEU A 24 -26.04 5.27 -16.04
N ILE A 25 -26.54 6.23 -15.26
CA ILE A 25 -26.31 6.51 -13.83
C ILE A 25 -27.44 6.00 -12.91
N PRO A 26 -27.15 5.45 -11.72
CA PRO A 26 -27.96 5.60 -10.51
C PRO A 26 -27.18 5.92 -9.22
N GLU A 27 -27.82 6.70 -8.34
CA GLU A 27 -27.22 7.38 -7.17
C GLU A 27 -26.85 6.52 -5.94
N ASP A 28 -27.24 5.25 -5.85
CA ASP A 28 -27.23 4.46 -4.60
C ASP A 28 -26.03 3.51 -4.40
N ARG A 29 -24.95 3.63 -5.19
CA ARG A 29 -23.82 2.66 -5.24
C ARG A 29 -22.58 3.05 -4.45
N ALA A 30 -22.61 4.11 -3.63
CA ALA A 30 -21.41 4.61 -2.91
C ALA A 30 -20.83 3.60 -1.88
N ARG A 31 -21.63 2.68 -1.35
CA ARG A 31 -21.18 1.67 -0.37
C ARG A 31 -20.40 0.51 -0.97
N GLU A 32 -20.69 0.08 -2.18
CA GLU A 32 -19.96 -0.99 -2.88
C GLU A 32 -18.56 -0.56 -3.30
N ILE A 33 -18.35 0.73 -3.56
CA ILE A 33 -17.08 1.28 -4.04
C ILE A 33 -15.97 1.22 -2.99
N ILE A 34 -16.27 1.40 -1.71
CA ILE A 34 -15.30 1.40 -0.61
C ILE A 34 -14.58 0.05 -0.51
N GLN A 35 -15.31 -1.06 -0.61
CA GLN A 35 -14.75 -2.40 -0.58
C GLN A 35 -13.82 -2.66 -1.77
N GLY A 36 -14.19 -2.19 -2.95
CA GLY A 36 -13.38 -2.37 -4.16
C GLY A 36 -12.01 -1.68 -4.09
N ALA A 37 -11.92 -0.47 -3.55
CA ALA A 37 -10.64 0.23 -3.39
C ALA A 37 -9.71 -0.45 -2.39
N VAL A 38 -10.25 -1.00 -1.31
CA VAL A 38 -9.48 -1.76 -0.29
C VAL A 38 -8.99 -3.09 -0.87
N GLU A 39 -9.79 -3.79 -1.63
CA GLU A 39 -9.42 -5.06 -2.26
C GLU A 39 -8.33 -4.89 -3.32
N GLN A 40 -8.28 -3.78 -4.02
CA GLN A 40 -7.30 -3.53 -5.09
C GLN A 40 -5.93 -3.07 -4.58
N SER A 41 -5.84 -2.49 -3.38
CA SER A 41 -4.58 -2.14 -2.74
C SER A 41 -4.04 -3.32 -1.94
N ALA A 42 -2.81 -3.75 -2.26
CA ALA A 42 -2.11 -4.80 -1.50
C ALA A 42 -1.88 -4.38 -0.04
N VAL A 43 -1.53 -3.12 0.19
CA VAL A 43 -1.30 -2.54 1.52
C VAL A 43 -2.57 -2.54 2.36
N LEU A 44 -3.68 -2.06 1.81
CA LEU A 44 -4.94 -1.98 2.55
C LEU A 44 -5.56 -3.37 2.81
N SER A 45 -5.33 -4.34 1.92
CA SER A 45 -5.82 -5.71 2.10
C SER A 45 -5.08 -6.49 3.17
N MET A 46 -3.79 -6.21 3.39
CA MET A 46 -2.94 -6.92 4.35
C MET A 46 -2.77 -6.14 5.67
N GLY A 47 -2.82 -4.81 5.62
CA GLY A 47 -2.64 -3.94 6.77
C GLY A 47 -3.82 -3.97 7.74
N ARG A 48 -3.57 -3.60 8.99
CA ARG A 48 -4.60 -3.52 10.04
C ARG A 48 -5.34 -2.19 10.00
N ARG A 49 -6.62 -2.22 9.68
CA ARG A 49 -7.49 -1.05 9.78
C ARG A 49 -7.77 -0.71 11.25
N LEU A 50 -7.59 0.54 11.60
CA LEU A 50 -8.05 1.13 12.87
C LEU A 50 -9.44 1.73 12.72
N ALA A 51 -10.02 2.20 13.83
CA ALA A 51 -11.25 2.98 13.81
C ALA A 51 -11.09 4.25 12.96
N ASP A 52 -12.18 4.68 12.34
CA ASP A 52 -12.17 5.83 11.43
C ASP A 52 -11.82 7.13 12.17
N MET A 53 -11.08 7.99 11.50
CA MET A 53 -10.61 9.25 12.08
C MET A 53 -11.69 10.32 12.01
N THR A 54 -11.94 10.98 13.13
CA THR A 54 -12.82 12.16 13.19
C THR A 54 -12.07 13.47 12.93
N THR A 55 -10.75 13.47 13.17
CA THR A 55 -9.86 14.62 13.01
C THR A 55 -8.78 14.36 11.96
N THR A 56 -7.99 15.38 11.60
CA THR A 56 -6.86 15.24 10.65
C THR A 56 -5.69 14.44 11.21
N GLN A 57 -5.64 14.26 12.53
CA GLN A 57 -4.56 13.57 13.21
C GLN A 57 -5.14 12.64 14.26
N THR A 58 -4.58 11.43 14.39
CA THR A 58 -4.88 10.50 15.47
C THR A 58 -3.58 10.08 16.15
N GLN A 59 -3.53 10.24 17.48
CA GLN A 59 -2.37 9.84 18.26
C GLN A 59 -2.48 8.37 18.65
N LEU A 60 -1.40 7.62 18.42
CA LEU A 60 -1.25 6.23 18.83
C LEU A 60 -0.25 6.18 19.98
N PRO A 61 -0.67 5.83 21.20
CA PRO A 61 0.26 5.53 22.27
C PRO A 61 0.98 4.22 21.96
N VAL A 62 2.30 4.24 21.96
CA VAL A 62 3.16 3.08 21.66
C VAL A 62 4.10 2.83 22.83
N LEU A 63 4.22 1.58 23.24
CA LEU A 63 5.12 1.20 24.34
C LEU A 63 6.59 1.38 23.89
N ASP A 64 7.33 2.18 24.64
CA ASP A 64 8.73 2.53 24.33
C ASP A 64 9.74 1.89 25.30
N ALA A 65 9.34 1.58 26.53
CA ALA A 65 10.17 0.87 27.49
C ALA A 65 9.39 -0.18 28.27
N LEU A 66 10.01 -1.36 28.41
CA LEU A 66 9.45 -2.47 29.19
C LEU A 66 9.90 -2.40 30.65
N PRO A 67 9.04 -2.77 31.61
CA PRO A 67 9.46 -2.95 32.98
C PRO A 67 10.43 -4.13 33.12
N ILE A 68 11.40 -4.01 34.03
CA ILE A 68 12.40 -5.05 34.29
C ILE A 68 12.08 -5.70 35.62
N ALA A 69 11.82 -7.01 35.60
CA ALA A 69 11.69 -7.80 36.80
C ALA A 69 13.04 -8.38 37.23
N TYR A 70 13.23 -8.60 38.52
CA TYR A 70 14.44 -9.18 39.09
C TYR A 70 14.09 -10.06 40.28
N PHE A 71 14.94 -11.02 40.60
CA PHE A 71 14.83 -11.84 41.79
C PHE A 71 15.34 -11.08 43.02
N VAL A 72 14.63 -11.18 44.11
CA VAL A 72 15.01 -10.59 45.42
C VAL A 72 15.68 -11.67 46.25
N ASN A 73 16.88 -11.41 46.74
CA ASN A 73 17.61 -12.34 47.60
C ASN A 73 17.16 -12.19 49.06
N GLY A 74 16.61 -13.28 49.65
CA GLY A 74 16.19 -13.36 51.03
C GLY A 74 14.93 -12.57 51.37
N ASP A 75 14.43 -12.78 52.59
CA ASP A 75 13.13 -12.24 53.04
C ASP A 75 13.12 -10.72 53.21
N ALA A 76 14.29 -10.11 53.46
CA ALA A 76 14.49 -8.66 53.66
C ALA A 76 15.12 -7.96 52.43
N GLY A 77 15.20 -8.61 51.28
CA GLY A 77 15.82 -8.05 50.08
C GLY A 77 15.09 -6.81 49.57
N GLN A 78 15.87 -5.77 49.18
CA GLN A 78 15.34 -4.52 48.67
C GLN A 78 14.69 -4.70 47.28
N LYS A 79 13.42 -4.28 47.14
CA LYS A 79 12.70 -4.24 45.87
C LYS A 79 13.08 -2.98 45.10
N LYS A 80 13.61 -3.17 43.89
CA LYS A 80 14.00 -2.05 43.00
C LYS A 80 12.81 -1.55 42.22
N THR A 81 12.77 -0.27 41.95
CA THR A 81 11.77 0.34 41.08
C THR A 81 12.15 0.16 39.61
N THR A 82 11.19 -0.02 38.75
CA THR A 82 11.37 -0.08 37.30
C THR A 82 10.46 0.96 36.63
N ARG A 83 10.82 1.36 35.42
CA ARG A 83 10.08 2.37 34.66
C ARG A 83 9.49 1.74 33.39
N GLN A 84 8.24 2.09 33.11
CA GLN A 84 7.59 1.87 31.82
C GLN A 84 7.42 3.23 31.14
N ALA A 85 7.71 3.33 29.84
CA ALA A 85 7.57 4.56 29.08
C ALA A 85 6.72 4.33 27.82
N TRP A 86 6.02 5.38 27.41
CA TRP A 86 5.15 5.41 26.25
C TRP A 86 5.64 6.50 25.30
N ASP A 87 5.69 6.18 24.02
CA ASP A 87 5.96 7.13 22.93
C ASP A 87 4.65 7.42 22.18
N LYS A 88 4.62 8.51 21.43
CA LYS A 88 3.47 8.93 20.64
C LYS A 88 3.81 8.78 19.15
N LYS A 89 3.03 7.98 18.46
CA LYS A 89 2.99 7.99 17.00
C LYS A 89 1.74 8.72 16.54
N VAL A 90 1.83 9.44 15.44
CA VAL A 90 0.71 10.24 14.92
C VAL A 90 0.41 9.79 13.49
N ILE A 91 -0.84 9.40 13.27
CA ILE A 91 -1.36 9.16 11.93
C ILE A 91 -1.92 10.48 11.40
N TYR A 92 -1.46 10.90 10.24
CA TYR A 92 -1.95 12.08 9.52
C TYR A 92 -2.83 11.64 8.36
N ALA A 93 -4.09 12.12 8.34
CA ALA A 93 -5.00 11.87 7.22
C ALA A 93 -4.71 12.85 6.10
N GLU A 94 -4.19 12.34 5.00
CA GLU A 94 -3.91 13.08 3.77
C GLU A 94 -4.95 12.79 2.70
N GLU A 95 -5.11 13.70 1.75
CA GLU A 95 -6.12 13.64 0.71
C GLU A 95 -5.54 13.09 -0.59
N ILE A 96 -6.23 12.10 -1.14
CA ILE A 96 -6.02 11.61 -2.50
C ILE A 96 -7.23 12.04 -3.32
N ALA A 97 -7.01 12.64 -4.47
CA ALA A 97 -8.08 13.12 -5.33
C ALA A 97 -7.77 12.86 -6.81
N VAL A 98 -8.84 12.69 -7.58
CA VAL A 98 -8.79 12.61 -9.04
C VAL A 98 -9.98 13.37 -9.62
N ILE A 99 -9.78 14.02 -10.77
CA ILE A 99 -10.82 14.69 -11.53
C ILE A 99 -10.82 14.09 -12.94
N VAL A 100 -12.00 13.62 -13.38
CA VAL A 100 -12.20 13.07 -14.72
C VAL A 100 -13.23 13.95 -15.43
N PRO A 101 -12.82 14.80 -16.40
CA PRO A 101 -13.74 15.57 -17.20
C PRO A 101 -14.31 14.73 -18.36
N ILE A 102 -15.60 14.85 -18.63
CA ILE A 102 -16.33 14.12 -19.69
C ILE A 102 -17.22 15.13 -20.41
N PRO A 103 -17.25 15.17 -21.76
CA PRO A 103 -18.20 15.98 -22.52
C PRO A 103 -19.64 15.57 -22.26
N GLU A 104 -20.55 16.52 -22.08
CA GLU A 104 -21.97 16.27 -21.81
C GLU A 104 -22.64 15.52 -22.96
N ALA A 105 -22.28 15.87 -24.19
CA ALA A 105 -22.76 15.19 -25.38
C ALA A 105 -22.42 13.67 -25.40
N VAL A 106 -21.29 13.26 -24.78
CA VAL A 106 -20.91 11.84 -24.65
C VAL A 106 -21.80 11.14 -23.63
N LEU A 107 -22.18 11.84 -22.55
CA LEU A 107 -23.10 11.31 -21.54
C LEU A 107 -24.52 11.16 -22.08
N GLU A 108 -24.97 12.10 -22.95
CA GLU A 108 -26.32 12.07 -23.55
C GLU A 108 -26.47 11.01 -24.65
N ASP A 109 -25.42 10.84 -25.47
CA ASP A 109 -25.47 9.90 -26.62
C ASP A 109 -25.03 8.46 -26.23
N ALA A 110 -24.64 8.24 -24.98
CA ALA A 110 -24.13 6.95 -24.55
C ALA A 110 -25.26 5.97 -24.19
N ASP A 111 -25.19 4.75 -24.75
CA ASP A 111 -26.12 3.63 -24.46
C ASP A 111 -25.69 2.79 -23.22
N TYR A 112 -24.51 3.06 -22.59
CA TYR A 112 -23.96 2.35 -21.41
C TYR A 112 -23.69 3.30 -20.23
N ASP A 113 -23.49 2.80 -19.01
CA ASP A 113 -23.10 3.58 -17.81
C ASP A 113 -21.60 3.92 -17.81
N ILE A 114 -21.22 5.05 -18.35
CA ILE A 114 -19.83 5.55 -18.34
C ILE A 114 -19.24 5.54 -16.92
N TRP A 115 -20.08 5.88 -15.93
CA TRP A 115 -19.64 5.91 -14.53
C TRP A 115 -19.38 4.52 -13.98
N ALA A 116 -20.08 3.50 -14.43
CA ALA A 116 -19.82 2.11 -14.07
C ALA A 116 -18.47 1.61 -14.59
N GLU A 117 -18.01 2.12 -15.72
CA GLU A 117 -16.68 1.80 -16.27
C GLU A 117 -15.55 2.64 -15.63
N VAL A 118 -15.80 3.92 -15.36
CA VAL A 118 -14.79 4.84 -14.80
C VAL A 118 -14.54 4.59 -13.32
N ARG A 119 -15.54 4.26 -12.52
CA ARG A 119 -15.40 4.06 -11.07
C ARG A 119 -14.38 2.97 -10.69
N PRO A 120 -14.39 1.75 -11.27
CA PRO A 120 -13.37 0.74 -10.98
C PRO A 120 -11.95 1.20 -11.31
N ARG A 121 -11.80 2.00 -12.38
CA ARG A 121 -10.49 2.55 -12.78
C ARG A 121 -9.99 3.60 -11.79
N ILE A 122 -10.89 4.42 -11.24
CA ILE A 122 -10.55 5.36 -10.15
C ILE A 122 -10.12 4.61 -8.88
N GLN A 123 -10.80 3.52 -8.54
CA GLN A 123 -10.43 2.68 -7.39
C GLN A 123 -9.05 2.06 -7.56
N GLU A 124 -8.76 1.52 -8.74
CA GLU A 124 -7.45 0.97 -9.09
C GLU A 124 -6.35 2.04 -9.00
N ALA A 125 -6.62 3.25 -9.52
CA ALA A 125 -5.70 4.37 -9.43
C ALA A 125 -5.41 4.80 -7.98
N PHE A 126 -6.44 4.86 -7.11
CA PHE A 126 -6.26 5.14 -5.69
C PHE A 126 -5.45 4.03 -4.99
N GLY A 127 -5.78 2.76 -5.25
CA GLY A 127 -5.02 1.63 -4.74
C GLY A 127 -3.55 1.69 -5.14
N LYS A 128 -3.27 2.01 -6.40
CA LYS A 128 -1.91 2.18 -6.91
C LYS A 128 -1.14 3.28 -6.18
N VAL A 129 -1.70 4.48 -6.06
CA VAL A 129 -1.05 5.62 -5.39
C VAL A 129 -0.78 5.33 -3.91
N ILE A 130 -1.71 4.66 -3.23
CA ILE A 130 -1.54 4.25 -1.83
C ILE A 130 -0.39 3.26 -1.70
N ASP A 131 -0.37 2.21 -2.54
CA ASP A 131 0.68 1.19 -2.50
C ASP A 131 2.06 1.78 -2.82
N GLU A 132 2.19 2.64 -3.84
CA GLU A 132 3.44 3.33 -4.18
C GLU A 132 3.95 4.20 -3.03
N ALA A 133 3.08 4.98 -2.40
CA ALA A 133 3.44 5.87 -1.30
C ALA A 133 3.82 5.07 -0.04
N VAL A 134 3.08 4.01 0.31
CA VAL A 134 3.34 3.22 1.52
C VAL A 134 4.53 2.28 1.34
N LEU A 135 4.64 1.58 0.22
CA LEU A 135 5.74 0.63 0.01
C LEU A 135 7.06 1.33 -0.29
N PHE A 136 7.06 2.31 -1.18
CA PHE A 136 8.28 2.92 -1.71
C PHE A 136 8.48 4.38 -1.30
N GLY A 137 7.45 5.06 -0.77
CA GLY A 137 7.49 6.48 -0.46
C GLY A 137 7.37 7.37 -1.70
N ALA A 138 7.00 6.81 -2.86
CA ALA A 138 6.84 7.57 -4.09
C ALA A 138 5.61 8.48 -4.01
N GLY A 139 5.78 9.77 -4.30
CA GLY A 139 4.69 10.74 -4.27
C GLY A 139 4.05 10.95 -2.89
N LYS A 140 4.67 10.49 -1.81
CA LYS A 140 4.11 10.61 -0.45
C LYS A 140 3.91 12.06 -0.02
N PRO A 141 2.83 12.37 0.72
CA PRO A 141 2.67 13.67 1.36
C PRO A 141 3.77 13.94 2.41
N ALA A 142 4.03 15.24 2.68
CA ALA A 142 5.11 15.65 3.58
C ALA A 142 4.95 15.11 5.02
N HIS A 143 3.71 14.97 5.51
CA HIS A 143 3.43 14.49 6.86
C HIS A 143 3.46 12.96 7.00
N TRP A 144 3.46 12.21 5.89
CA TRP A 144 3.60 10.78 5.96
C TRP A 144 5.05 10.39 6.20
N ARG A 145 5.23 9.31 6.94
CA ARG A 145 6.55 8.70 7.14
C ARG A 145 7.14 8.20 5.83
N GLU A 146 8.42 7.85 5.84
CA GLU A 146 9.08 7.16 4.75
C GLU A 146 8.43 5.80 4.48
N GLY A 147 8.41 5.37 3.20
CA GLY A 147 7.86 4.10 2.79
C GLY A 147 8.53 2.89 3.48
N LEU A 148 7.91 1.72 3.34
CA LEU A 148 8.43 0.48 3.95
C LEU A 148 9.85 0.16 3.48
N VAL A 149 10.11 0.22 2.16
CA VAL A 149 11.41 -0.13 1.57
C VAL A 149 12.53 0.78 2.05
N PRO A 150 12.45 2.13 1.96
CA PRO A 150 13.49 3.00 2.49
C PRO A 150 13.65 2.87 4.02
N SER A 151 12.55 2.69 4.76
CA SER A 151 12.62 2.50 6.22
C SER A 151 13.30 1.19 6.61
N ALA A 152 13.04 0.09 5.90
CA ALA A 152 13.70 -1.20 6.12
C ALA A 152 15.19 -1.12 5.80
N LYS A 153 15.56 -0.46 4.70
CA LYS A 153 16.97 -0.22 4.35
C LYS A 153 17.69 0.60 5.42
N ALA A 154 17.08 1.65 5.92
CA ALA A 154 17.64 2.48 7.01
C ALA A 154 17.84 1.70 8.32
N ALA A 155 16.95 0.75 8.64
CA ALA A 155 17.04 -0.13 9.79
C ALA A 155 18.04 -1.31 9.59
N GLY A 156 18.61 -1.48 8.38
CA GLY A 156 19.45 -2.63 8.04
C GLY A 156 18.67 -3.93 7.79
N ALA A 157 17.35 -3.87 7.72
CA ALA A 157 16.47 -5.00 7.48
C ALA A 157 16.29 -5.24 5.96
N PHE A 158 17.39 -5.49 5.25
CA PHE A 158 17.36 -5.83 3.83
C PHE A 158 18.39 -6.90 3.48
N LYS A 159 18.14 -7.61 2.41
CA LYS A 159 19.05 -8.58 1.81
C LYS A 159 19.13 -8.31 0.31
N ALA A 160 20.33 -8.22 -0.26
CA ALA A 160 20.49 -8.20 -1.70
C ALA A 160 20.34 -9.62 -2.27
N LEU A 161 19.69 -9.74 -3.43
CA LEU A 161 19.56 -11.01 -4.12
C LEU A 161 20.94 -11.56 -4.48
N GLY A 162 21.27 -12.72 -3.95
CA GLY A 162 22.49 -13.46 -4.25
C GLY A 162 22.25 -14.55 -5.32
N ALA A 163 23.17 -15.51 -5.34
CA ALA A 163 23.09 -16.65 -6.26
C ALA A 163 22.05 -17.70 -5.82
N ASP A 164 21.74 -17.78 -4.54
CA ASP A 164 20.80 -18.75 -3.95
C ASP A 164 19.61 -18.02 -3.30
N LEU A 165 18.54 -17.89 -4.07
CA LEU A 165 17.30 -17.26 -3.64
C LEU A 165 16.67 -17.93 -2.41
N TYR A 166 16.81 -19.27 -2.26
CA TYR A 166 16.27 -19.99 -1.10
C TYR A 166 16.94 -19.50 0.20
N ASN A 167 18.27 -19.44 0.20
CA ASN A 167 19.03 -18.94 1.34
C ASN A 167 18.80 -17.46 1.59
N ASP A 168 18.68 -16.64 0.55
CA ASP A 168 18.40 -15.20 0.70
C ASP A 168 17.03 -14.91 1.31
N LEU A 169 16.08 -15.83 1.21
CA LEU A 169 14.75 -15.69 1.80
C LEU A 169 14.66 -16.32 3.19
N LEU A 170 15.06 -17.61 3.33
CA LEU A 170 14.71 -18.48 4.43
C LEU A 170 15.85 -18.82 5.38
N ALA A 171 17.12 -18.74 4.94
CA ALA A 171 18.25 -19.09 5.79
C ALA A 171 18.61 -17.96 6.78
N GLU A 172 19.52 -18.27 7.70
CA GLU A 172 20.13 -17.30 8.63
C GLU A 172 20.67 -16.08 7.87
N GLY A 173 20.29 -14.88 8.32
CA GLY A 173 20.58 -13.63 7.63
C GLY A 173 19.76 -13.38 6.35
N GLY A 174 18.83 -14.25 6.02
CA GLY A 174 17.83 -14.07 4.96
C GLY A 174 16.78 -13.02 5.32
N THR A 175 15.89 -12.76 4.37
CA THR A 175 14.87 -11.71 4.54
C THR A 175 13.92 -12.00 5.70
N ILE A 176 13.46 -13.25 5.85
CA ILE A 176 12.57 -13.66 6.94
C ILE A 176 13.29 -13.60 8.28
N ALA A 177 14.51 -14.15 8.36
CA ALA A 177 15.33 -14.12 9.58
C ALA A 177 15.55 -12.70 10.13
N LYS A 178 15.70 -11.69 9.27
CA LYS A 178 15.84 -10.28 9.69
C LYS A 178 14.58 -9.71 10.36
N VAL A 179 13.40 -10.16 9.98
CA VAL A 179 12.15 -9.81 10.67
C VAL A 179 12.10 -10.48 12.04
N GLU A 180 12.49 -11.74 12.12
CA GLU A 180 12.53 -12.52 13.36
C GLU A 180 13.58 -11.99 14.34
N GLU A 181 14.77 -11.57 13.87
CA GLU A 181 15.78 -10.87 14.66
C GLU A 181 15.24 -9.57 15.28
N SER A 182 14.32 -8.90 14.60
CA SER A 182 13.61 -7.74 15.13
C SER A 182 12.48 -8.10 16.12
N GLY A 183 12.25 -9.39 16.37
CA GLY A 183 11.25 -9.90 17.31
C GLY A 183 9.82 -9.89 16.79
N TYR A 184 9.64 -9.95 15.47
CA TYR A 184 8.34 -10.06 14.80
C TYR A 184 8.25 -11.37 14.02
N PHE A 185 7.05 -11.87 13.84
CA PHE A 185 6.77 -12.97 12.92
C PHE A 185 6.28 -12.43 11.59
N VAL A 186 6.67 -13.07 10.50
CA VAL A 186 6.17 -12.73 9.18
C VAL A 186 4.73 -13.20 9.06
N THR A 187 3.80 -12.28 8.81
CA THR A 187 2.37 -12.57 8.60
C THR A 187 1.99 -12.49 7.12
N GLY A 188 2.89 -12.01 6.27
CA GLY A 188 2.67 -11.94 4.83
C GLY A 188 3.84 -11.38 4.04
N HIS A 189 3.69 -11.48 2.74
CA HIS A 189 4.67 -11.02 1.77
C HIS A 189 3.98 -10.22 0.66
N VAL A 190 4.64 -9.16 0.18
CA VAL A 190 4.27 -8.45 -1.04
C VAL A 190 5.43 -8.54 -2.01
N SER A 191 5.17 -8.95 -3.24
CA SER A 191 6.24 -9.23 -4.20
C SER A 191 5.84 -8.85 -5.62
N ASP A 192 6.84 -8.54 -6.45
CA ASP A 192 6.64 -8.43 -7.88
C ASP A 192 6.23 -9.80 -8.49
N ILE A 193 5.36 -9.76 -9.48
CA ILE A 193 4.82 -10.97 -10.13
C ILE A 193 5.93 -11.84 -10.77
N SER A 194 7.06 -11.26 -11.17
CA SER A 194 8.20 -11.99 -11.72
C SER A 194 8.84 -12.96 -10.72
N MET A 195 8.74 -12.66 -9.41
CA MET A 195 9.22 -13.54 -8.36
C MET A 195 8.49 -14.88 -8.31
N ARG A 196 7.24 -14.93 -8.77
CA ARG A 196 6.49 -16.19 -8.88
C ARG A 196 7.20 -17.21 -9.76
N ALA A 197 7.77 -16.77 -10.88
CA ALA A 197 8.53 -17.66 -11.77
C ALA A 197 9.83 -18.13 -11.10
N LYS A 198 10.54 -17.23 -10.40
CA LYS A 198 11.76 -17.56 -9.66
C LYS A 198 11.51 -18.58 -8.54
N LEU A 199 10.45 -18.39 -7.74
CA LEU A 199 10.08 -19.31 -6.67
C LEU A 199 9.69 -20.70 -7.20
N ARG A 200 8.90 -20.78 -8.30
CA ARG A 200 8.56 -22.05 -8.92
C ARG A 200 9.77 -22.79 -9.52
N GLY A 201 10.77 -22.03 -9.94
CA GLY A 201 12.00 -22.58 -10.51
C GLY A 201 12.97 -23.17 -9.48
N LEU A 202 12.76 -22.93 -8.19
CA LEU A 202 13.63 -23.45 -7.14
C LEU A 202 13.46 -24.96 -6.97
N LYS A 203 14.58 -25.67 -7.06
CA LYS A 203 14.66 -27.14 -6.96
C LYS A 203 15.70 -27.53 -5.92
N ASN A 204 15.48 -28.64 -5.24
CA ASN A 204 16.50 -29.26 -4.40
C ASN A 204 17.59 -29.93 -5.25
N ASN A 205 18.66 -30.41 -4.61
CA ASN A 205 19.78 -31.10 -5.28
C ASN A 205 19.33 -32.36 -6.06
N SER A 206 18.17 -32.92 -5.76
CA SER A 206 17.59 -34.08 -6.45
C SER A 206 16.65 -33.66 -7.60
N GLY A 207 16.56 -32.35 -7.91
CA GLY A 207 15.72 -31.83 -9.00
C GLY A 207 14.24 -31.64 -8.66
N ASN A 208 13.80 -31.93 -7.42
CA ASN A 208 12.42 -31.77 -7.00
C ASN A 208 12.13 -30.29 -6.68
N PRO A 209 10.98 -29.73 -7.14
CA PRO A 209 10.60 -28.36 -6.82
C PRO A 209 10.34 -28.19 -5.33
N LEU A 210 10.87 -27.09 -4.75
CA LEU A 210 10.73 -26.78 -3.32
C LEU A 210 9.36 -26.18 -2.98
N PHE A 211 8.80 -25.36 -3.89
CA PHE A 211 7.55 -24.60 -3.66
C PHE A 211 6.38 -25.07 -4.53
N LEU A 212 6.35 -26.34 -4.93
CA LEU A 212 5.34 -26.87 -5.84
C LEU A 212 3.92 -26.69 -5.31
N ASN A 213 3.67 -27.11 -4.08
CA ASN A 213 2.33 -27.10 -3.49
C ASN A 213 1.84 -25.69 -3.13
N SER A 214 2.73 -24.81 -2.68
CA SER A 214 2.38 -23.43 -2.31
C SER A 214 2.22 -22.50 -3.50
N MET A 215 2.76 -22.87 -4.69
CA MET A 215 2.71 -22.03 -5.89
C MET A 215 1.76 -22.55 -6.99
N GLN A 216 1.22 -23.74 -6.84
CA GLN A 216 0.31 -24.34 -7.84
C GLN A 216 -1.17 -24.12 -7.55
N GLN A 217 -1.55 -23.87 -6.29
CA GLN A 217 -2.93 -23.57 -5.97
C GLN A 217 -3.27 -22.17 -6.46
N ALA A 218 -4.27 -22.07 -7.33
CA ALA A 218 -4.74 -20.79 -7.83
C ALA A 218 -5.30 -19.94 -6.67
N GLY A 219 -4.73 -18.73 -6.49
CA GLY A 219 -5.19 -17.75 -5.50
C GLY A 219 -4.58 -17.84 -4.10
N ASN A 220 -3.92 -18.95 -3.73
CA ASN A 220 -3.32 -19.13 -2.40
C ASN A 220 -1.80 -19.35 -2.49
N TYR A 221 -1.07 -18.32 -2.89
CA TYR A 221 0.38 -18.36 -2.85
C TYR A 221 0.89 -18.13 -1.43
N SER A 222 1.73 -19.03 -0.92
CA SER A 222 2.31 -18.92 0.40
C SER A 222 3.81 -19.20 0.39
N LEU A 223 4.54 -18.53 1.27
CA LEU A 223 5.94 -18.77 1.57
C LEU A 223 6.06 -18.87 3.09
N ASP A 224 6.68 -19.94 3.57
CA ASP A 224 6.82 -20.23 5.01
C ASP A 224 5.49 -20.12 5.78
N GLY A 225 4.40 -20.62 5.18
CA GLY A 225 3.07 -20.57 5.75
C GLY A 225 2.34 -19.24 5.66
N SER A 226 3.02 -18.16 5.27
CA SER A 226 2.46 -16.81 5.15
C SER A 226 2.04 -16.50 3.72
N PRO A 227 0.91 -15.79 3.48
CA PRO A 227 0.41 -15.50 2.15
C PRO A 227 1.33 -14.52 1.40
N ILE A 228 1.41 -14.70 0.08
CA ILE A 228 2.11 -13.77 -0.82
C ILE A 228 1.08 -13.02 -1.65
N ASN A 229 1.10 -11.71 -1.58
CA ASN A 229 0.34 -10.84 -2.48
C ASN A 229 1.22 -10.39 -3.65
N PHE A 230 0.69 -10.49 -4.87
CA PHE A 230 1.33 -10.01 -6.09
C PHE A 230 0.49 -8.86 -6.68
N PRO A 231 0.78 -7.59 -6.36
CA PRO A 231 0.07 -6.46 -6.91
C PRO A 231 0.14 -6.45 -8.44
N ARG A 232 -1.01 -6.31 -9.10
CA ARG A 232 -1.12 -6.25 -10.56
C ARG A 232 -1.50 -4.86 -11.08
N ASN A 233 -1.69 -3.91 -10.16
CA ASN A 233 -2.00 -2.50 -10.46
C ASN A 233 -0.79 -1.68 -10.89
N GLY A 234 0.40 -2.31 -11.03
CA GLY A 234 1.63 -1.63 -11.43
C GLY A 234 2.26 -0.76 -10.35
N SER A 235 1.85 -0.89 -9.08
CA SER A 235 2.40 -0.13 -7.94
C SER A 235 3.75 -0.66 -7.43
N PHE A 236 4.12 -1.89 -7.77
CA PHE A 236 5.32 -2.51 -7.23
C PHE A 236 6.56 -2.20 -8.09
N ASP A 237 7.51 -1.46 -7.52
CA ASP A 237 8.77 -1.12 -8.16
C ASP A 237 9.83 -2.20 -7.93
N LYS A 238 9.99 -3.09 -8.92
CA LYS A 238 10.98 -4.17 -8.91
C LYS A 238 12.44 -3.69 -8.91
N THR A 239 12.71 -2.42 -9.22
CA THR A 239 14.08 -1.88 -9.21
C THR A 239 14.53 -1.55 -7.80
N GLN A 240 13.60 -1.30 -6.87
CA GLN A 240 13.89 -1.00 -5.49
C GLN A 240 13.78 -2.22 -4.57
N ALA A 241 12.82 -3.11 -4.85
CA ALA A 241 12.59 -4.33 -4.09
C ALA A 241 12.05 -5.45 -4.98
N LEU A 242 12.38 -6.69 -4.67
CA LEU A 242 11.81 -7.88 -5.29
C LEU A 242 10.71 -8.49 -4.44
N MET A 243 10.88 -8.46 -3.12
CA MET A 243 9.92 -8.94 -2.14
C MET A 243 10.04 -8.14 -0.85
N ILE A 244 8.92 -7.87 -0.22
CA ILE A 244 8.80 -7.27 1.10
C ILE A 244 8.13 -8.31 1.99
N SER A 245 8.78 -8.71 3.07
CA SER A 245 8.28 -9.68 4.05
C SER A 245 8.15 -9.01 5.40
N GLY A 246 7.11 -9.31 6.15
CA GLY A 246 6.99 -8.73 7.49
C GLY A 246 5.68 -8.97 8.20
N ASP A 247 5.54 -8.34 9.35
CA ASP A 247 4.31 -8.33 10.14
C ASP A 247 3.38 -7.19 9.69
N PHE A 248 2.46 -7.51 8.80
CA PHE A 248 1.46 -6.55 8.32
C PHE A 248 0.44 -6.13 9.39
N GLY A 249 0.35 -6.85 10.51
CA GLY A 249 -0.39 -6.39 11.69
C GLY A 249 0.20 -5.12 12.31
N GLN A 250 1.49 -4.83 12.07
CA GLN A 250 2.14 -3.57 12.47
C GLN A 250 1.95 -2.44 11.46
N LEU A 251 1.46 -2.72 10.26
CA LEU A 251 1.06 -1.69 9.32
C LEU A 251 -0.37 -1.27 9.65
N VAL A 252 -0.52 -0.16 10.36
CA VAL A 252 -1.84 0.34 10.75
C VAL A 252 -2.26 1.50 9.86
N TYR A 253 -3.51 1.49 9.43
CA TYR A 253 -4.10 2.60 8.69
C TYR A 253 -5.47 2.98 9.23
N SER A 254 -5.87 4.21 9.01
CA SER A 254 -7.19 4.71 9.36
C SER A 254 -7.72 5.60 8.26
N ILE A 255 -9.02 5.49 8.01
CA ILE A 255 -9.73 6.25 7.00
C ILE A 255 -10.45 7.40 7.71
N ARG A 256 -10.24 8.62 7.23
CA ARG A 256 -10.97 9.80 7.72
C ARG A 256 -12.21 10.07 6.90
N LYS A 257 -12.09 9.89 5.58
CA LYS A 257 -13.17 10.09 4.62
C LYS A 257 -13.04 9.05 3.52
N ASP A 258 -14.07 8.26 3.37
CA ASP A 258 -14.16 7.30 2.29
C ASP A 258 -14.24 7.98 0.94
N ILE A 259 -14.09 7.22 -0.13
CA ILE A 259 -14.19 7.73 -1.49
C ILE A 259 -15.56 8.37 -1.67
N THR A 260 -15.53 9.67 -1.94
CA THR A 260 -16.72 10.45 -2.25
C THR A 260 -16.63 10.97 -3.67
N PHE A 261 -17.69 10.74 -4.42
CA PHE A 261 -17.85 11.22 -5.79
C PHE A 261 -18.71 12.46 -5.81
N LYS A 262 -18.31 13.48 -6.58
CA LYS A 262 -19.12 14.67 -6.81
C LYS A 262 -18.99 15.09 -8.26
N LEU A 263 -20.14 15.31 -8.89
CA LEU A 263 -20.25 15.86 -10.24
C LEU A 263 -20.22 17.39 -10.17
N PHE A 264 -19.52 17.99 -11.12
CA PHE A 264 -19.45 19.43 -11.35
C PHE A 264 -19.76 19.71 -12.81
N THR A 265 -20.71 20.59 -13.03
CA THR A 265 -21.10 21.11 -14.36
C THR A 265 -20.49 22.48 -14.62
N GLU A 266 -19.96 23.12 -13.55
CA GLU A 266 -19.40 24.44 -13.61
C GLU A 266 -17.98 24.45 -13.00
N GLY A 267 -17.08 25.22 -13.55
CA GLY A 267 -15.72 25.37 -13.07
C GLY A 267 -14.67 25.27 -14.15
N VAL A 268 -13.41 25.36 -13.73
CA VAL A 268 -12.24 25.29 -14.59
C VAL A 268 -11.38 24.14 -14.15
N VAL A 269 -10.98 23.28 -15.08
CA VAL A 269 -9.97 22.24 -14.90
C VAL A 269 -8.65 22.78 -15.41
N GLN A 270 -7.62 22.74 -14.59
CA GLN A 270 -6.28 23.25 -14.89
C GLN A 270 -5.29 22.11 -15.04
N ASN A 271 -4.32 22.31 -15.92
CA ASN A 271 -3.13 21.48 -16.02
C ASN A 271 -2.20 21.68 -14.82
N THR A 272 -1.20 20.81 -14.67
CA THR A 272 -0.20 20.90 -13.58
C THR A 272 0.65 22.16 -13.61
N ASP A 273 0.77 22.82 -14.78
CA ASP A 273 1.47 24.11 -14.97
C ASP A 273 0.60 25.31 -14.63
N GLY A 274 -0.68 25.11 -14.23
CA GLY A 274 -1.65 26.16 -13.92
C GLY A 274 -2.38 26.75 -15.12
N THR A 275 -2.11 26.28 -16.34
CA THR A 275 -2.89 26.70 -17.52
C THR A 275 -4.27 26.05 -17.50
N ILE A 276 -5.26 26.75 -18.07
CA ILE A 276 -6.63 26.24 -18.17
C ILE A 276 -6.65 25.15 -19.25
N ALA A 277 -6.97 23.91 -18.83
CA ALA A 277 -7.22 22.82 -19.76
C ALA A 277 -8.65 22.89 -20.33
N TYR A 278 -9.63 23.02 -19.44
CA TYR A 278 -11.04 23.08 -19.79
C TYR A 278 -11.80 24.04 -18.88
N ASN A 279 -12.70 24.83 -19.47
CA ASN A 279 -13.76 25.52 -18.76
C ASN A 279 -15.04 24.68 -18.96
N LEU A 280 -15.52 24.03 -17.91
CA LEU A 280 -16.61 23.06 -18.00
C LEU A 280 -17.86 23.67 -18.67
N MET A 281 -18.22 24.88 -18.27
CA MET A 281 -19.38 25.57 -18.81
C MET A 281 -19.23 26.00 -20.28
N GLN A 282 -18.03 26.44 -20.70
CA GLN A 282 -17.78 26.88 -22.09
C GLN A 282 -17.56 25.72 -23.06
N ASN A 283 -17.14 24.54 -22.54
CA ASN A 283 -16.84 23.37 -23.33
C ASN A 283 -17.94 22.30 -23.24
N ASP A 284 -19.08 22.60 -22.60
CA ASP A 284 -20.20 21.66 -22.35
C ASP A 284 -19.70 20.34 -21.77
N MET A 285 -19.00 20.42 -20.61
CA MET A 285 -18.37 19.28 -19.95
C MET A 285 -18.86 19.10 -18.52
N VAL A 286 -18.91 17.85 -18.07
CA VAL A 286 -19.12 17.46 -16.69
C VAL A 286 -17.84 16.86 -16.14
N ALA A 287 -17.43 17.26 -14.96
CA ALA A 287 -16.28 16.67 -14.28
C ALA A 287 -16.71 15.83 -13.07
N LEU A 288 -16.24 14.57 -13.02
CA LEU A 288 -16.36 13.72 -11.86
C LEU A 288 -15.12 13.89 -10.99
N ARG A 289 -15.29 14.37 -9.75
CA ARG A 289 -14.23 14.42 -8.75
C ARG A 289 -14.42 13.29 -7.73
N ALA A 290 -13.40 12.46 -7.57
CA ALA A 290 -13.31 11.50 -6.48
C ALA A 290 -12.28 11.96 -5.47
N VAL A 291 -12.59 11.83 -4.18
CA VAL A 291 -11.71 12.24 -3.07
C VAL A 291 -11.79 11.20 -1.97
N MET A 292 -10.63 10.79 -1.46
CA MET A 292 -10.45 9.92 -0.30
C MET A 292 -9.46 10.55 0.68
N ARG A 293 -9.64 10.35 1.99
CA ARG A 293 -8.68 10.77 3.01
C ARG A 293 -8.34 9.61 3.92
N LEU A 294 -7.07 9.26 3.98
CA LEU A 294 -6.55 8.21 4.85
C LEU A 294 -5.18 8.58 5.42
N GLY A 295 -4.79 7.87 6.46
CA GLY A 295 -3.47 7.95 7.03
C GLY A 295 -2.97 6.59 7.47
N TRP A 296 -1.66 6.42 7.57
CA TRP A 296 -1.03 5.17 7.98
C TRP A 296 0.20 5.42 8.86
N GLU A 297 0.58 4.41 9.65
CA GLU A 297 1.79 4.45 10.48
C GLU A 297 2.23 3.02 10.83
N ILE A 298 3.48 2.88 11.27
CA ILE A 298 4.02 1.65 11.87
C ILE A 298 4.33 1.96 13.33
N PRO A 299 3.54 1.44 14.29
CA PRO A 299 3.76 1.66 15.72
C PRO A 299 5.15 1.23 16.18
N ASN A 300 5.62 0.05 15.73
CA ASN A 300 6.92 -0.53 16.09
C ASN A 300 7.17 -0.50 17.62
N PRO A 301 6.31 -1.12 18.45
CA PRO A 301 6.44 -1.10 19.88
C PRO A 301 7.72 -1.82 20.34
N VAL A 302 8.26 -1.45 21.52
CA VAL A 302 9.40 -2.14 22.09
C VAL A 302 9.03 -3.59 22.40
N ASN A 303 9.96 -4.50 22.12
CA ASN A 303 9.86 -5.91 22.48
C ASN A 303 11.10 -6.36 23.30
N GLY A 304 11.03 -7.56 23.86
CA GLY A 304 12.11 -8.11 24.70
C GLY A 304 13.33 -8.55 23.93
N LEU A 305 13.23 -8.79 22.61
CA LEU A 305 14.33 -9.32 21.79
C LEU A 305 15.18 -8.19 21.20
N ALA A 306 14.56 -7.25 20.50
CA ALA A 306 15.26 -6.14 19.85
C ALA A 306 14.93 -4.81 20.57
N LYS A 307 15.80 -4.41 21.50
CA LYS A 307 15.60 -3.19 22.31
C LYS A 307 15.95 -1.92 21.55
N ASP A 308 16.87 -2.00 20.59
CA ASP A 308 17.32 -0.85 19.78
C ASP A 308 16.22 -0.46 18.78
N LYS A 309 15.57 0.68 19.02
CA LYS A 309 14.51 1.23 18.19
C LYS A 309 14.95 1.54 16.76
N ALA A 310 16.23 1.86 16.56
CA ALA A 310 16.76 2.21 15.24
C ALA A 310 16.94 0.98 14.34
N LYS A 311 17.21 -0.18 14.93
CA LYS A 311 17.44 -1.44 14.21
C LYS A 311 16.20 -2.34 14.17
N ARG A 312 15.26 -2.13 15.09
CA ARG A 312 14.03 -2.92 15.14
C ARG A 312 13.04 -2.42 14.10
N PHE A 313 12.71 -3.26 13.13
CA PHE A 313 11.72 -2.94 12.12
C PHE A 313 10.89 -4.18 11.75
N PRO A 314 9.55 -4.08 11.66
CA PRO A 314 8.69 -5.25 11.45
C PRO A 314 8.67 -5.75 10.00
N PHE A 315 9.44 -5.15 9.10
CA PHE A 315 9.52 -5.55 7.69
C PHE A 315 10.98 -5.69 7.26
N ALA A 316 11.23 -6.63 6.37
CA ALA A 316 12.50 -6.76 5.68
C ALA A 316 12.30 -6.87 4.17
N VAL A 317 13.31 -6.48 3.41
CA VAL A 317 13.22 -6.31 1.97
C VAL A 317 14.29 -7.14 1.28
N LEU A 318 13.89 -7.94 0.28
CA LEU A 318 14.78 -8.53 -0.70
C LEU A 318 14.98 -7.49 -1.81
N THR A 319 16.19 -6.95 -1.95
CA THR A 319 16.53 -6.02 -3.02
C THR A 319 17.08 -6.74 -4.24
N PRO A 320 17.00 -6.15 -5.46
CA PRO A 320 17.73 -6.66 -6.62
C PRO A 320 19.21 -6.81 -6.31
N ALA A 321 19.89 -7.68 -7.09
CA ALA A 321 21.35 -7.75 -7.08
C ALA A 321 21.88 -6.36 -7.51
N GLY A 322 22.86 -5.83 -6.75
CA GLY A 322 23.52 -4.57 -7.03
C GLY A 322 24.40 -4.65 -8.28
#